data_31a6334b21c702381186be1d6e282ff2
#
_entry.id   31a6334b21c702381186be1d6e282ff2
#
_cell.length_a   1.000
_cell.length_b   1.000
_cell.length_c   1.000
_cell.angle_alpha   90.00
_cell.angle_beta   90.00
_cell.angle_gamma   90.00
#
_symmetry.space_group_name_H-M   'P 1'
#
loop_
_entity.id
_entity.type
_entity.pdbx_description
1 polymer ?
#
loop_
_entity_poly.entity_id
_entity_poly.type
_entity_poly.pdbx_seq_one_letter_code
_entity_poly.pdbx_strand_id
1 'polypeptide(L)'
;MGDTQEDAIDRGLAEFIERDKFVKYWYLQNGELLRVAPELFNSKLKGKIKYFYRKGYQVDFFTIHNQPETIYTIWCLFRSVDRKNKLFSFTGLGADCDFEKAAEKAFDEASATVFFHMSKESLLYMKERNTVLTEENPLQEGVVYYFSYDREKEFERLFEQVDQINAIPQMGCGRETLREKALNYYRDIIYVPIQNKLLEELGMYEVKVFGIGGNNMYFTSREEILKKGKITGPCPLA
;
A
#
# COMPACT_ATOMS: atom_id res chain seq x y z
N MET A 1 7.35 14.30 -0.75
CA MET A 1 7.92 15.44 -1.54
C MET A 1 6.80 16.21 -2.21
N GLY A 2 6.95 17.53 -2.40
CA GLY A 2 5.95 18.40 -3.02
C GLY A 2 6.58 19.67 -3.60
N ASP A 3 5.80 20.37 -4.43
CA ASP A 3 6.22 21.63 -5.05
C ASP A 3 6.15 22.83 -4.07
N THR A 4 5.42 22.65 -2.98
CA THR A 4 5.39 23.56 -1.83
C THR A 4 5.55 22.77 -0.54
N GLN A 5 5.91 23.45 0.55
CA GLN A 5 5.99 22.80 1.86
C GLN A 5 4.63 22.22 2.29
N GLU A 6 3.54 22.93 2.03
CA GLU A 6 2.19 22.48 2.35
C GLU A 6 1.81 21.22 1.55
N ASP A 7 2.07 21.20 0.22
CA ASP A 7 1.84 20.02 -0.60
C ASP A 7 2.69 18.83 -0.12
N ALA A 8 3.95 19.06 0.26
CA ALA A 8 4.80 18.02 0.82
C ALA A 8 4.25 17.44 2.14
N ILE A 9 3.69 18.31 3.02
CA ILE A 9 3.09 17.91 4.29
C ILE A 9 1.81 17.09 4.02
N ASP A 10 0.93 17.56 3.14
CA ASP A 10 -0.33 16.88 2.84
C ASP A 10 -0.10 15.51 2.21
N ARG A 11 0.88 15.38 1.30
CA ARG A 11 1.28 14.08 0.74
C ARG A 11 1.87 13.16 1.80
N GLY A 12 2.74 13.68 2.67
CA GLY A 12 3.31 12.91 3.78
C GLY A 12 2.26 12.46 4.79
N LEU A 13 1.25 13.30 5.05
CA LEU A 13 0.13 12.96 5.91
C LEU A 13 -0.76 11.89 5.28
N ALA A 14 -1.05 11.99 3.98
CA ALA A 14 -1.80 10.98 3.25
C ALA A 14 -1.08 9.62 3.30
N GLU A 15 0.24 9.59 3.07
CA GLU A 15 1.06 8.39 3.18
C GLU A 15 1.06 7.82 4.60
N PHE A 16 1.17 8.68 5.62
CA PHE A 16 1.09 8.23 7.02
C PHE A 16 -0.26 7.57 7.34
N ILE A 17 -1.38 8.18 6.93
CA ILE A 17 -2.74 7.63 7.15
C ILE A 17 -2.90 6.30 6.39
N GLU A 18 -2.43 6.24 5.15
CA GLU A 18 -2.44 5.05 4.32
C GLU A 18 -1.79 3.86 5.04
N ARG A 19 -0.57 4.08 5.52
CA ARG A 19 0.22 3.05 6.23
C ARG A 19 -0.42 2.68 7.57
N ASP A 20 -0.89 3.65 8.35
CA ASP A 20 -1.58 3.42 9.62
C ASP A 20 -2.84 2.56 9.43
N LYS A 21 -3.65 2.87 8.41
CA LYS A 21 -4.86 2.10 8.10
C LYS A 21 -4.54 0.67 7.68
N PHE A 22 -3.52 0.49 6.85
CA PHE A 22 -3.11 -0.84 6.42
C PHE A 22 -2.54 -1.68 7.57
N VAL A 23 -1.70 -1.09 8.42
CA VAL A 23 -1.13 -1.74 9.61
C VAL A 23 -2.23 -2.15 10.59
N LYS A 24 -3.22 -1.31 10.82
CA LYS A 24 -4.38 -1.64 11.65
C LYS A 24 -5.14 -2.84 11.10
N TYR A 25 -5.42 -2.83 9.81
CA TYR A 25 -6.08 -3.95 9.16
C TYR A 25 -5.22 -5.22 9.25
N TRP A 26 -3.97 -5.16 8.82
CA TRP A 26 -3.12 -6.33 8.64
C TRP A 26 -2.68 -6.97 9.95
N TYR A 27 -2.24 -6.19 10.91
CA TYR A 27 -1.72 -6.70 12.18
C TYR A 27 -2.72 -6.71 13.32
N LEU A 28 -3.61 -5.71 13.38
CA LEU A 28 -4.54 -5.57 14.49
C LEU A 28 -5.92 -6.13 14.18
N GLN A 29 -6.17 -6.54 12.93
CA GLN A 29 -7.48 -6.97 12.44
C GLN A 29 -8.57 -5.94 12.76
N ASN A 30 -8.23 -4.68 12.65
CA ASN A 30 -9.14 -3.57 12.90
C ASN A 30 -9.57 -2.97 11.56
N GLY A 31 -10.85 -3.09 11.26
CA GLY A 31 -11.44 -2.62 10.03
C GLY A 31 -11.82 -3.74 9.06
N GLU A 32 -12.38 -3.33 7.95
CA GLU A 32 -12.86 -4.20 6.89
C GLU A 32 -12.05 -3.99 5.62
N LEU A 33 -11.80 -5.07 4.91
CA LEU A 33 -11.30 -5.06 3.55
C LEU A 33 -12.47 -5.34 2.62
N LEU A 34 -12.71 -4.45 1.65
CA LEU A 34 -13.79 -4.62 0.69
C LEU A 34 -13.21 -4.60 -0.72
N ARG A 35 -13.56 -5.59 -1.53
CA ARG A 35 -13.11 -5.65 -2.93
C ARG A 35 -13.84 -4.60 -3.75
N VAL A 36 -13.12 -3.88 -4.58
CA VAL A 36 -13.67 -2.85 -5.46
C VAL A 36 -14.05 -3.49 -6.80
N ALA A 37 -15.31 -3.31 -7.21
CA ALA A 37 -15.78 -3.79 -8.51
C ALA A 37 -15.03 -3.07 -9.65
N PRO A 38 -14.52 -3.77 -10.67
CA PRO A 38 -13.76 -3.16 -11.77
C PRO A 38 -14.54 -2.10 -12.56
N GLU A 39 -15.86 -2.16 -12.51
CA GLU A 39 -16.78 -1.23 -13.17
C GLU A 39 -16.68 0.19 -12.60
N LEU A 40 -16.25 0.33 -11.36
CA LEU A 40 -16.12 1.61 -10.67
C LEU A 40 -14.94 2.46 -11.15
N PHE A 41 -13.98 1.87 -11.85
CA PHE A 41 -12.81 2.59 -12.34
C PHE A 41 -13.08 3.30 -13.67
N ASN A 42 -12.36 4.39 -13.92
CA ASN A 42 -12.38 5.08 -15.19
C ASN A 42 -11.78 4.26 -16.35
N SER A 43 -11.98 4.71 -17.57
CA SER A 43 -11.51 4.00 -18.78
C SER A 43 -9.99 3.90 -18.85
N LYS A 44 -9.26 4.88 -18.30
CA LYS A 44 -7.80 4.92 -18.31
C LYS A 44 -7.24 3.79 -17.41
N LEU A 45 -7.71 3.68 -16.17
CA LEU A 45 -7.27 2.62 -15.25
C LEU A 45 -7.71 1.24 -15.75
N LYS A 46 -8.93 1.10 -16.27
CA LYS A 46 -9.36 -0.14 -16.94
C LYS A 46 -8.44 -0.56 -18.08
N GLY A 47 -7.96 0.41 -18.86
CA GLY A 47 -6.99 0.15 -19.94
C GLY A 47 -5.64 -0.41 -19.41
N LYS A 48 -5.12 0.17 -18.34
CA LYS A 48 -3.91 -0.31 -17.65
C LYS A 48 -4.11 -1.73 -17.10
N ILE A 49 -5.21 -1.99 -16.40
CA ILE A 49 -5.58 -3.32 -15.87
C ILE A 49 -5.63 -4.37 -16.99
N LYS A 50 -6.31 -4.05 -18.10
CA LYS A 50 -6.41 -4.93 -19.27
C LYS A 50 -5.05 -5.27 -19.87
N TYR A 51 -4.10 -4.33 -19.85
CA TYR A 51 -2.74 -4.60 -20.29
C TYR A 51 -2.08 -5.67 -19.45
N PHE A 52 -2.13 -5.56 -18.11
CA PHE A 52 -1.53 -6.54 -17.22
C PHE A 52 -2.25 -7.90 -17.24
N TYR A 53 -3.57 -7.91 -17.43
CA TYR A 53 -4.31 -9.15 -17.65
C TYR A 53 -3.76 -9.94 -18.85
N ARG A 54 -3.46 -9.25 -19.98
CA ARG A 54 -2.83 -9.89 -21.16
C ARG A 54 -1.41 -10.38 -20.89
N LYS A 55 -0.75 -9.90 -19.85
CA LYS A 55 0.56 -10.34 -19.37
C LYS A 55 0.48 -11.48 -18.35
N GLY A 56 -0.72 -12.01 -18.11
CA GLY A 56 -0.95 -13.11 -17.17
C GLY A 56 -1.03 -12.68 -15.72
N TYR A 57 -1.41 -11.43 -15.44
CA TYR A 57 -1.68 -10.94 -14.09
C TYR A 57 -3.15 -10.62 -13.90
N GLN A 58 -3.74 -11.12 -12.83
CA GLN A 58 -4.98 -10.60 -12.29
C GLN A 58 -4.65 -9.39 -11.41
N VAL A 59 -5.47 -8.36 -11.48
CA VAL A 59 -5.31 -7.13 -10.68
C VAL A 59 -6.57 -6.92 -9.89
N ASP A 60 -6.46 -7.02 -8.58
CA ASP A 60 -7.54 -6.81 -7.63
C ASP A 60 -7.30 -5.51 -6.86
N PHE A 61 -8.38 -4.79 -6.58
CA PHE A 61 -8.36 -3.59 -5.74
C PHE A 61 -9.24 -3.79 -4.53
N PHE A 62 -8.76 -3.30 -3.40
CA PHE A 62 -9.48 -3.35 -2.15
C PHE A 62 -9.47 -1.97 -1.51
N THR A 63 -10.59 -1.58 -0.92
CA THR A 63 -10.64 -0.41 -0.03
C THR A 63 -10.58 -0.86 1.42
N ILE A 64 -9.83 -0.13 2.24
CA ILE A 64 -9.66 -0.42 3.65
C ILE A 64 -10.54 0.53 4.46
N HIS A 65 -11.55 -0.06 5.10
CA HIS A 65 -12.48 0.65 5.97
C HIS A 65 -12.07 0.49 7.43
N ASN A 66 -11.42 1.50 7.96
CA ASN A 66 -11.14 1.67 9.39
C ASN A 66 -10.86 3.15 9.69
N GLN A 67 -10.77 3.49 10.96
CA GLN A 67 -10.48 4.86 11.37
C GLN A 67 -8.99 5.23 11.13
N PRO A 68 -8.70 6.46 10.70
CA PRO A 68 -9.65 7.55 10.41
C PRO A 68 -10.32 7.41 9.02
N GLU A 69 -11.62 7.69 8.94
CA GLU A 69 -12.34 7.76 7.65
C GLU A 69 -12.16 9.13 6.98
N THR A 70 -10.91 9.51 6.76
CA THR A 70 -10.55 10.85 6.26
C THR A 70 -10.29 10.86 4.76
N ILE A 71 -9.73 9.77 4.25
CA ILE A 71 -9.36 9.60 2.84
C ILE A 71 -9.62 8.17 2.40
N TYR A 72 -9.78 7.96 1.10
CA TYR A 72 -9.77 6.63 0.52
C TYR A 72 -8.37 6.04 0.66
N THR A 73 -8.31 4.80 1.14
CA THR A 73 -7.09 4.02 1.16
C THR A 73 -7.34 2.75 0.35
N ILE A 74 -6.63 2.63 -0.74
CA ILE A 74 -6.79 1.55 -1.70
C ILE A 74 -5.54 0.67 -1.69
N TRP A 75 -5.76 -0.62 -1.58
CA TRP A 75 -4.74 -1.64 -1.77
C TRP A 75 -4.92 -2.28 -3.14
N CYS A 76 -3.89 -2.22 -3.96
CA CYS A 76 -3.83 -2.88 -5.26
C CYS A 76 -2.95 -4.11 -5.17
N LEU A 77 -3.46 -5.25 -5.61
CA LEU A 77 -2.76 -6.52 -5.61
C LEU A 77 -2.73 -7.10 -7.02
N PHE A 78 -1.54 -7.33 -7.53
CA PHE A 78 -1.29 -8.11 -8.73
C PHE A 78 -1.01 -9.55 -8.34
N ARG A 79 -1.69 -10.50 -8.97
CA ARG A 79 -1.42 -11.93 -8.80
C ARG A 79 -1.20 -12.56 -10.16
N SER A 80 -0.14 -13.30 -10.31
CA SER A 80 0.11 -14.04 -11.54
C SER A 80 -0.84 -15.24 -11.64
N VAL A 81 -1.53 -15.32 -12.78
CA VAL A 81 -2.34 -16.50 -13.17
C VAL A 81 -1.59 -17.39 -14.17
N ASP A 82 -0.46 -16.91 -14.68
CA ASP A 82 0.41 -17.68 -15.57
C ASP A 82 1.68 -18.11 -14.83
N ARG A 83 1.81 -19.40 -14.56
CA ARG A 83 2.98 -20.00 -13.89
C ARG A 83 4.32 -19.78 -14.63
N LYS A 84 4.30 -19.25 -15.85
CA LYS A 84 5.51 -18.80 -16.55
C LYS A 84 6.08 -17.51 -16.00
N ASN A 85 5.25 -16.68 -15.34
CA ASN A 85 5.73 -15.53 -14.60
C ASN A 85 6.56 -16.01 -13.40
N LYS A 86 7.71 -15.38 -13.17
CA LYS A 86 8.64 -15.81 -12.13
C LYS A 86 8.19 -15.45 -10.72
N LEU A 87 7.38 -14.41 -10.61
CA LEU A 87 6.93 -13.86 -9.33
C LEU A 87 5.41 -13.93 -9.28
N PHE A 88 4.89 -14.35 -8.12
CA PHE A 88 3.48 -14.60 -7.93
C PHE A 88 2.69 -13.31 -7.71
N SER A 89 3.09 -12.47 -6.75
CA SER A 89 2.29 -11.30 -6.41
C SER A 89 3.12 -10.03 -6.26
N PHE A 90 2.46 -8.91 -6.48
CA PHE A 90 2.98 -7.56 -6.27
C PHE A 90 1.88 -6.71 -5.65
N THR A 91 2.26 -5.73 -4.87
CA THR A 91 1.29 -4.93 -4.12
C THR A 91 1.69 -3.46 -4.12
N GLY A 92 0.70 -2.59 -3.98
CA GLY A 92 0.87 -1.17 -3.79
C GLY A 92 -0.30 -0.58 -3.04
N LEU A 93 -0.06 0.49 -2.31
CA LEU A 93 -1.08 1.29 -1.64
C LEU A 93 -1.25 2.63 -2.33
N GLY A 94 -2.41 3.24 -2.12
CA GLY A 94 -2.67 4.60 -2.54
C GLY A 94 -3.72 5.24 -1.66
N ALA A 95 -3.44 6.46 -1.22
CA ALA A 95 -4.39 7.25 -0.46
C ALA A 95 -4.61 8.62 -1.11
N ASP A 96 -5.89 9.02 -1.17
CA ASP A 96 -6.30 10.33 -1.67
C ASP A 96 -7.75 10.64 -1.23
N CYS A 97 -8.11 11.92 -1.20
CA CYS A 97 -9.52 12.33 -1.04
C CYS A 97 -10.38 11.97 -2.25
N ASP A 98 -9.76 11.74 -3.40
CA ASP A 98 -10.38 11.29 -4.63
C ASP A 98 -10.13 9.79 -4.78
N PHE A 99 -11.22 9.02 -4.91
CA PHE A 99 -11.17 7.56 -5.02
C PHE A 99 -10.33 7.09 -6.23
N GLU A 100 -10.52 7.73 -7.38
CA GLU A 100 -9.80 7.33 -8.60
C GLU A 100 -8.31 7.62 -8.49
N LYS A 101 -7.93 8.76 -7.87
CA LYS A 101 -6.53 9.08 -7.63
C LYS A 101 -5.89 8.10 -6.63
N ALA A 102 -6.62 7.71 -5.58
CA ALA A 102 -6.13 6.69 -4.66
C ALA A 102 -5.90 5.35 -5.38
N ALA A 103 -6.84 4.94 -6.23
CA ALA A 103 -6.71 3.72 -7.02
C ALA A 103 -5.57 3.79 -8.06
N GLU A 104 -5.40 4.93 -8.75
CA GLU A 104 -4.28 5.13 -9.68
C GLU A 104 -2.92 5.07 -8.95
N LYS A 105 -2.78 5.72 -7.78
CA LYS A 105 -1.56 5.66 -6.95
C LYS A 105 -1.22 4.22 -6.56
N ALA A 106 -2.20 3.49 -6.01
CA ALA A 106 -2.02 2.09 -5.63
C ALA A 106 -1.59 1.21 -6.81
N PHE A 107 -2.20 1.42 -7.97
CA PHE A 107 -1.84 0.70 -9.19
C PHE A 107 -0.43 1.04 -9.66
N ASP A 108 -0.08 2.33 -9.68
CA ASP A 108 1.21 2.79 -10.20
C ASP A 108 2.35 2.30 -9.28
N GLU A 109 2.18 2.28 -7.95
CA GLU A 109 3.12 1.69 -7.00
C GLU A 109 3.29 0.19 -7.23
N ALA A 110 2.19 -0.58 -7.28
CA ALA A 110 2.25 -2.02 -7.54
C ALA A 110 2.89 -2.33 -8.90
N SER A 111 2.54 -1.58 -9.95
CA SER A 111 3.11 -1.79 -11.28
C SER A 111 4.58 -1.43 -11.37
N ALA A 112 5.05 -0.39 -10.67
CA ALA A 112 6.46 -0.04 -10.59
C ALA A 112 7.27 -1.18 -9.95
N THR A 113 6.73 -1.81 -8.91
CA THR A 113 7.33 -2.97 -8.25
C THR A 113 7.50 -4.16 -9.23
N VAL A 114 6.49 -4.41 -10.10
CA VAL A 114 6.61 -5.43 -11.16
C VAL A 114 7.81 -5.15 -12.06
N PHE A 115 7.93 -3.93 -12.56
CA PHE A 115 9.03 -3.57 -13.48
C PHE A 115 10.39 -3.64 -12.80
N PHE A 116 10.49 -3.16 -11.58
CA PHE A 116 11.74 -3.18 -10.82
C PHE A 116 12.23 -4.60 -10.56
N HIS A 117 11.35 -5.50 -10.11
CA HIS A 117 11.72 -6.87 -9.75
C HIS A 117 11.81 -7.83 -10.95
N MET A 118 11.38 -7.45 -12.14
CA MET A 118 11.60 -8.24 -13.37
C MET A 118 12.97 -8.04 -13.97
N SER A 119 13.82 -7.16 -13.43
CA SER A 119 15.21 -7.07 -13.87
C SER A 119 15.97 -8.38 -13.58
N LYS A 120 16.93 -8.72 -14.43
CA LYS A 120 17.72 -9.97 -14.28
C LYS A 120 18.46 -10.00 -12.94
N GLU A 121 19.00 -8.87 -12.52
CA GLU A 121 19.74 -8.73 -11.27
C GLU A 121 18.84 -8.91 -10.04
N SER A 122 17.67 -8.28 -10.03
CA SER A 122 16.67 -8.48 -8.99
C SER A 122 16.21 -9.92 -8.87
N LEU A 123 15.98 -10.60 -10.02
CA LEU A 123 15.57 -12.00 -10.04
C LEU A 123 16.66 -12.95 -9.53
N LEU A 124 17.94 -12.67 -9.81
CA LEU A 124 19.06 -13.43 -9.26
C LEU A 124 19.17 -13.22 -7.75
N TYR A 125 19.11 -11.98 -7.30
CA TYR A 125 19.14 -11.63 -5.87
C TYR A 125 18.02 -12.31 -5.08
N MET A 126 16.80 -12.33 -5.62
CA MET A 126 15.67 -13.00 -4.97
C MET A 126 15.80 -14.51 -4.97
N LYS A 127 16.36 -15.10 -6.02
CA LYS A 127 16.57 -16.56 -6.10
C LYS A 127 17.58 -17.04 -5.04
N GLU A 128 18.58 -16.25 -4.74
CA GLU A 128 19.57 -16.54 -3.71
C GLU A 128 19.01 -16.38 -2.29
N ARG A 129 18.05 -15.47 -2.09
CA ARG A 129 17.43 -15.19 -0.78
C ARG A 129 16.10 -15.92 -0.52
N ASN A 130 15.49 -16.53 -1.52
CA ASN A 130 14.15 -17.17 -1.41
C ASN A 130 14.08 -18.37 -0.46
N THR A 131 15.17 -18.74 0.19
CA THR A 131 15.22 -19.91 1.07
C THR A 131 15.21 -19.57 2.57
N VAL A 132 15.50 -18.33 2.95
CA VAL A 132 15.57 -17.94 4.37
C VAL A 132 15.12 -16.51 4.55
N LEU A 133 14.03 -16.30 5.29
CA LEU A 133 13.70 -14.98 5.85
C LEU A 133 14.79 -14.68 6.89
N THR A 134 15.68 -13.74 6.58
CA THR A 134 16.75 -13.33 7.51
C THR A 134 16.30 -12.13 8.32
N GLU A 135 16.75 -12.02 9.56
CA GLU A 135 16.42 -10.90 10.46
C GLU A 135 17.04 -9.55 10.01
N GLU A 136 17.86 -9.57 8.94
CA GLU A 136 18.69 -8.42 8.56
C GLU A 136 17.95 -7.34 7.77
N ASN A 137 16.83 -7.63 7.11
CA ASN A 137 16.09 -6.64 6.34
C ASN A 137 14.59 -6.95 6.26
N PRO A 138 13.82 -6.69 7.32
CA PRO A 138 12.40 -7.03 7.42
C PRO A 138 11.52 -6.33 6.38
N LEU A 139 11.91 -5.19 5.82
CA LEU A 139 11.22 -4.48 4.73
C LEU A 139 11.18 -5.30 3.44
N GLN A 140 12.33 -5.79 3.02
CA GLN A 140 12.42 -6.60 1.80
C GLN A 140 11.80 -7.98 1.99
N GLU A 141 11.83 -8.49 3.22
CA GLU A 141 11.30 -9.82 3.54
C GLU A 141 9.79 -9.92 3.36
N GLY A 142 9.02 -8.89 3.72
CA GLY A 142 7.57 -8.88 3.53
C GLY A 142 7.18 -8.98 2.06
N VAL A 143 7.82 -8.19 1.21
CA VAL A 143 7.56 -8.18 -0.23
C VAL A 143 8.01 -9.48 -0.88
N VAL A 144 9.25 -9.91 -0.60
CA VAL A 144 9.85 -11.14 -1.19
C VAL A 144 9.10 -12.40 -0.74
N TYR A 145 8.57 -12.42 0.47
CA TYR A 145 7.78 -13.52 0.99
C TYR A 145 6.60 -13.86 0.09
N TYR A 146 5.88 -12.84 -0.39
CA TYR A 146 4.70 -13.02 -1.23
C TYR A 146 5.00 -13.15 -2.72
N PHE A 147 6.25 -13.09 -3.15
CA PHE A 147 6.63 -13.39 -4.53
C PHE A 147 6.56 -14.90 -4.86
N SER A 148 6.54 -15.75 -3.85
CA SER A 148 6.46 -17.20 -4.04
C SER A 148 5.03 -17.65 -4.32
N TYR A 149 4.87 -18.55 -5.30
CA TYR A 149 3.60 -19.25 -5.57
C TYR A 149 3.14 -20.14 -4.42
N ASP A 150 4.02 -20.50 -3.49
CA ASP A 150 3.65 -21.25 -2.29
C ASP A 150 2.73 -20.45 -1.35
N ARG A 151 2.66 -19.12 -1.55
CA ARG A 151 1.82 -18.20 -0.78
C ARG A 151 0.44 -17.93 -1.39
N GLU A 152 0.14 -18.52 -2.54
CA GLU A 152 -1.15 -18.36 -3.23
C GLU A 152 -2.35 -18.62 -2.31
N LYS A 153 -2.29 -19.69 -1.51
CA LYS A 153 -3.36 -20.06 -0.58
C LYS A 153 -3.59 -19.07 0.56
N GLU A 154 -2.59 -18.27 0.91
CA GLU A 154 -2.73 -17.24 1.95
C GLU A 154 -3.64 -16.11 1.45
N PHE A 155 -3.47 -15.69 0.20
CA PHE A 155 -4.35 -14.71 -0.43
C PHE A 155 -5.75 -15.28 -0.72
N GLU A 156 -5.87 -16.54 -1.14
CA GLU A 156 -7.17 -17.17 -1.35
C GLU A 156 -8.03 -17.13 -0.09
N ARG A 157 -7.47 -17.55 1.06
CA ARG A 157 -8.16 -17.49 2.36
C ARG A 157 -8.55 -16.07 2.76
N LEU A 158 -7.70 -15.09 2.48
CA LEU A 158 -8.02 -13.69 2.77
C LEU A 158 -9.23 -13.24 1.95
N PHE A 159 -9.35 -13.68 0.70
CA PHE A 159 -10.39 -13.22 -0.22
C PHE A 159 -11.71 -13.99 -0.11
N GLU A 160 -11.73 -15.18 0.48
CA GLU A 160 -12.96 -15.92 0.75
C GLU A 160 -13.93 -15.16 1.67
N GLN A 161 -13.42 -14.23 2.47
CA GLN A 161 -14.17 -13.47 3.48
C GLN A 161 -14.38 -12.00 3.11
N VAL A 162 -14.03 -11.59 1.89
CA VAL A 162 -14.06 -10.19 1.48
C VAL A 162 -15.29 -9.89 0.61
N ASP A 163 -16.16 -9.03 1.11
CA ASP A 163 -17.33 -8.55 0.38
C ASP A 163 -16.91 -7.59 -0.75
N GLN A 164 -17.72 -7.54 -1.80
CA GLN A 164 -17.51 -6.65 -2.94
C GLN A 164 -18.41 -5.42 -2.85
N ILE A 165 -17.81 -4.24 -3.04
CA ILE A 165 -18.56 -3.00 -3.22
C ILE A 165 -18.80 -2.73 -4.70
N ASN A 166 -20.04 -2.33 -5.01
CA ASN A 166 -20.49 -1.95 -6.36
C ASN A 166 -20.82 -0.45 -6.46
N ALA A 167 -20.54 0.31 -5.41
CA ALA A 167 -20.64 1.76 -5.37
C ALA A 167 -19.50 2.31 -4.52
N ILE A 168 -18.97 3.47 -4.93
CA ILE A 168 -17.91 4.16 -4.18
C ILE A 168 -18.53 4.70 -2.88
N PRO A 169 -18.02 4.28 -1.70
CA PRO A 169 -18.47 4.85 -0.44
C PRO A 169 -18.21 6.37 -0.44
N GLN A 170 -19.20 7.14 -0.05
CA GLN A 170 -19.00 8.57 0.10
C GLN A 170 -18.15 8.85 1.35
N MET A 171 -16.90 9.18 1.15
CA MET A 171 -16.09 9.77 2.21
C MET A 171 -16.53 11.22 2.38
N GLY A 172 -16.72 11.66 3.61
CA GLY A 172 -17.13 13.03 3.92
C GLY A 172 -16.05 14.04 3.51
N CYS A 173 -15.91 14.28 2.22
CA CYS A 173 -15.08 15.36 1.66
C CYS A 173 -15.82 16.69 1.86
N GLY A 174 -15.96 17.12 3.11
CA GLY A 174 -16.42 18.45 3.48
C GLY A 174 -15.37 19.52 3.17
N ARG A 175 -15.63 20.76 3.61
CA ARG A 175 -14.70 21.89 3.46
C ARG A 175 -13.43 21.75 4.32
N GLU A 176 -13.37 20.74 5.19
CA GLU A 176 -12.23 20.48 6.07
C GLU A 176 -11.02 19.96 5.28
N THR A 177 -9.87 20.47 5.60
CA THR A 177 -8.59 20.01 5.07
C THR A 177 -8.27 18.61 5.58
N LEU A 178 -7.36 17.91 4.88
CA LEU A 178 -6.88 16.60 5.33
C LEU A 178 -6.30 16.67 6.76
N ARG A 179 -5.59 17.75 7.08
CA ARG A 179 -4.99 17.98 8.39
C ARG A 179 -6.04 18.13 9.51
N GLU A 180 -7.07 18.94 9.28
CA GLU A 180 -8.17 19.11 10.26
C GLU A 180 -8.85 17.77 10.53
N LYS A 181 -9.17 17.02 9.51
CA LYS A 181 -9.75 15.67 9.65
C LYS A 181 -8.83 14.71 10.40
N ALA A 182 -7.54 14.73 10.11
CA ALA A 182 -6.59 13.88 10.78
C ALA A 182 -6.43 14.22 12.27
N LEU A 183 -6.49 15.52 12.64
CA LEU A 183 -6.45 15.98 14.04
C LEU A 183 -7.68 15.58 14.84
N ASN A 184 -8.82 15.27 14.20
CA ASN A 184 -9.96 14.68 14.90
C ASN A 184 -9.70 13.25 15.39
N TYR A 185 -8.67 12.61 14.83
CA TYR A 185 -8.34 11.23 15.15
C TYR A 185 -6.97 11.07 15.82
N TYR A 186 -5.93 11.70 15.27
CA TYR A 186 -4.60 11.72 15.86
C TYR A 186 -4.49 12.84 16.90
N ARG A 187 -3.85 12.55 18.03
CA ARG A 187 -3.67 13.54 19.11
C ARG A 187 -2.86 14.75 18.65
N ASP A 188 -1.92 14.54 17.72
CA ASP A 188 -1.10 15.58 17.11
C ASP A 188 -0.51 15.08 15.81
N ILE A 189 -0.09 16.02 14.94
CA ILE A 189 0.60 15.75 13.68
C ILE A 189 1.91 16.50 13.68
N ILE A 190 3.00 15.74 13.63
CA ILE A 190 4.35 16.28 13.62
C ILE A 190 4.91 16.14 12.21
N TYR A 191 5.50 17.19 11.68
CA TYR A 191 6.27 17.11 10.44
C TYR A 191 7.69 17.61 10.66
N VAL A 192 8.65 16.94 10.00
CA VAL A 192 10.07 17.25 10.06
C VAL A 192 10.54 17.56 8.64
N PRO A 193 10.89 18.83 8.35
CA PRO A 193 11.51 19.16 7.07
C PRO A 193 12.85 18.43 6.92
N ILE A 194 13.08 17.85 5.75
CA ILE A 194 14.34 17.22 5.40
C ILE A 194 15.11 18.16 4.49
N GLN A 195 16.29 18.57 4.94
CA GLN A 195 17.17 19.41 4.14
C GLN A 195 17.90 18.55 3.09
N ASN A 196 17.62 18.83 1.83
CA ASN A 196 18.26 18.17 0.69
C ASN A 196 18.59 19.21 -0.36
N LYS A 197 19.88 19.53 -0.50
CA LYS A 197 20.36 20.57 -1.41
C LYS A 197 19.89 20.40 -2.86
N LEU A 198 19.86 19.15 -3.34
CA LEU A 198 19.41 18.86 -4.71
C LEU A 198 17.93 19.20 -4.88
N LEU A 199 17.09 18.86 -3.90
CA LEU A 199 15.67 19.17 -3.96
C LEU A 199 15.43 20.67 -3.82
N GLU A 200 16.17 21.35 -2.96
CA GLU A 200 16.12 22.82 -2.82
C GLU A 200 16.47 23.53 -4.15
N GLU A 201 17.52 23.07 -4.85
CA GLU A 201 17.90 23.58 -6.18
C GLU A 201 16.82 23.34 -7.24
N LEU A 202 16.03 22.26 -7.10
CA LEU A 202 14.89 21.94 -7.96
C LEU A 202 13.59 22.64 -7.54
N GLY A 203 13.60 23.43 -6.45
CA GLY A 203 12.41 24.08 -5.90
C GLY A 203 11.41 23.10 -5.28
N MET A 204 11.88 21.93 -4.83
CA MET A 204 11.06 20.89 -4.21
C MET A 204 11.27 20.83 -2.70
N TYR A 205 10.24 20.41 -1.99
CA TYR A 205 10.24 20.24 -0.53
C TYR A 205 10.12 18.78 -0.16
N GLU A 206 10.90 18.38 0.86
CA GLU A 206 10.81 17.06 1.46
C GLU A 206 10.47 17.16 2.94
N VAL A 207 9.48 16.39 3.38
CA VAL A 207 9.09 16.34 4.79
C VAL A 207 8.81 14.90 5.20
N LYS A 208 9.03 14.62 6.48
CA LYS A 208 8.57 13.39 7.12
C LYS A 208 7.43 13.73 8.06
N VAL A 209 6.32 12.99 7.96
CA VAL A 209 5.11 13.25 8.76
C VAL A 209 4.82 12.08 9.68
N PHE A 210 4.38 12.39 10.90
CA PHE A 210 3.98 11.43 11.92
C PHE A 210 2.69 11.88 12.60
N GLY A 211 1.78 10.96 12.85
CA GLY A 211 0.60 11.19 13.69
C GLY A 211 0.76 10.54 15.06
N ILE A 212 0.61 11.34 16.11
CA ILE A 212 0.69 10.85 17.48
C ILE A 212 -0.58 10.05 17.83
N GLY A 213 -0.40 8.76 18.11
CA GLY A 213 -1.49 7.81 18.37
C GLY A 213 -1.80 6.91 17.18
N GLY A 214 -1.15 7.13 16.02
CA GLY A 214 -1.18 6.20 14.90
C GLY A 214 -0.19 5.04 15.08
N ASN A 215 -0.31 4.06 14.21
CA ASN A 215 0.58 2.91 14.18
C ASN A 215 1.64 3.12 13.09
N ASN A 216 2.88 2.88 13.44
CA ASN A 216 3.95 2.87 12.47
C ASN A 216 4.01 1.50 11.79
N MET A 217 4.50 1.44 10.55
CA MET A 217 4.90 0.17 9.97
C MET A 217 6.02 -0.42 10.85
N TYR A 218 5.79 -1.65 11.30
CA TYR A 218 6.77 -2.35 12.12
C TYR A 218 7.72 -3.12 11.20
N PHE A 219 8.95 -2.65 11.14
CA PHE A 219 10.06 -3.38 10.53
C PHE A 219 10.80 -4.14 11.64
N THR A 220 10.19 -5.18 12.13
CA THR A 220 10.70 -5.96 13.24
C THR A 220 10.73 -7.44 12.88
N SER A 221 11.39 -8.25 13.70
CA SER A 221 11.49 -9.68 13.45
C SER A 221 10.11 -10.34 13.32
N ARG A 222 10.04 -11.40 12.53
CA ARG A 222 8.81 -12.19 12.34
C ARG A 222 8.18 -12.60 13.68
N GLU A 223 9.00 -12.92 14.68
CA GLU A 223 8.52 -13.30 16.01
C GLU A 223 7.80 -12.17 16.75
N GLU A 224 8.29 -10.94 16.64
CA GLU A 224 7.63 -9.78 17.23
C GLU A 224 6.34 -9.43 16.50
N ILE A 225 6.30 -9.56 15.18
CA ILE A 225 5.09 -9.39 14.35
C ILE A 225 4.03 -10.42 14.76
N LEU A 226 4.42 -11.69 14.87
CA LEU A 226 3.49 -12.76 15.27
C LEU A 226 2.99 -12.62 16.71
N LYS A 227 3.76 -11.99 17.60
CA LYS A 227 3.32 -11.69 18.97
C LYS A 227 2.29 -10.56 19.02
N LYS A 228 2.32 -9.63 18.06
CA LYS A 228 1.44 -8.43 18.02
C LYS A 228 0.22 -8.60 17.13
N GLY A 229 0.27 -9.49 16.14
CA GLY A 229 -0.78 -9.63 15.13
C GLY A 229 -1.42 -11.01 15.11
N LYS A 230 -2.68 -11.04 14.68
CA LYS A 230 -3.44 -12.28 14.48
C LYS A 230 -3.28 -12.84 13.06
N ILE A 231 -2.63 -12.13 12.16
CA ILE A 231 -2.36 -12.56 10.79
C ILE A 231 -1.01 -13.27 10.75
N THR A 232 -0.95 -14.40 10.06
CA THR A 232 0.16 -15.36 10.11
C THR A 232 1.34 -15.02 9.21
N GLY A 233 1.34 -13.89 8.53
CA GLY A 233 2.38 -13.50 7.57
C GLY A 233 2.91 -12.07 7.76
N PRO A 234 4.08 -11.76 7.21
CA PRO A 234 4.61 -10.40 7.21
C PRO A 234 3.71 -9.46 6.40
N CYS A 235 3.85 -8.13 6.61
CA CYS A 235 3.16 -7.14 5.81
C CYS A 235 3.63 -7.24 4.33
N PRO A 236 2.72 -7.31 3.35
CA PRO A 236 3.09 -7.44 1.93
C PRO A 236 3.57 -6.12 1.29
N LEU A 237 3.71 -5.06 2.08
CA LEU A 237 4.18 -3.74 1.65
C LEU A 237 5.66 -3.55 1.93
N ALA A 238 6.33 -2.78 1.09
CA ALA A 238 7.70 -2.31 1.27
C ALA A 238 7.72 -0.91 1.89
#